data_ab8d35fd76d07bb0d2b519b25688a1a2
#
_entry.id   ab8d35fd76d07bb0d2b519b25688a1a2
#
_cell.length_a   1.000
_cell.length_b   1.000
_cell.length_c   1.000
_cell.angle_alpha   90.00
_cell.angle_beta   90.00
_cell.angle_gamma   90.00
#
_symmetry.space_group_name_H-M   'P 1'
#
loop_
_entity.id
_entity.type
_entity.pdbx_description
1 polymer ?
#
loop_
_entity_poly.entity_id
_entity_poly.type
_entity_poly.pdbx_seq_one_letter_code
_entity_poly.pdbx_strand_id
1 'polypeptide(L)'
;CIIFIDEIDAVARSRGTGMGGGHDEREQTLNQLLVEMDGFGVNEGIIVMAATNRVDILDRAILRPGRFDRKVVVSYPDVNGREAILRVHARKKPLAPDVNLKTIAKTTAGFTGADLENLLNEAALLAARKDKKAITMDEIKEATVKVVVGAEKKSRVMSEKEKKLTAYHEAGHAILFDKLETQDPVHEISIIPTGMAGGYTMPLPS
;
A
#
# COMPACT_ATOMS: atom_id res chain seq x y z
N CYS A 1 -31.41 -4.99 -5.48
CA CYS A 1 -30.43 -4.42 -4.54
C CYS A 1 -29.01 -4.83 -4.91
N ILE A 2 -28.00 -4.16 -4.30
CA ILE A 2 -26.58 -4.55 -4.41
C ILE A 2 -26.15 -5.05 -3.03
N ILE A 3 -25.60 -6.27 -2.99
CA ILE A 3 -25.03 -6.88 -1.78
C ILE A 3 -23.52 -6.86 -1.94
N PHE A 4 -22.80 -6.31 -0.96
CA PHE A 4 -21.33 -6.30 -0.96
C PHE A 4 -20.81 -7.12 0.21
N ILE A 5 -19.91 -8.07 -0.08
CA ILE A 5 -19.27 -8.96 0.90
C ILE A 5 -17.76 -8.69 0.85
N ASP A 6 -17.24 -8.09 1.90
CA ASP A 6 -15.79 -7.88 2.02
C ASP A 6 -15.10 -9.10 2.62
N GLU A 7 -13.82 -9.30 2.32
CA GLU A 7 -12.98 -10.40 2.82
C GLU A 7 -13.65 -11.79 2.64
N ILE A 8 -14.21 -12.05 1.45
CA ILE A 8 -14.93 -13.29 1.16
C ILE A 8 -14.07 -14.55 1.41
N ASP A 9 -12.76 -14.45 1.37
CA ASP A 9 -11.83 -15.54 1.68
C ASP A 9 -11.88 -15.99 3.14
N ALA A 10 -12.48 -15.21 4.04
CA ALA A 10 -12.72 -15.63 5.42
C ALA A 10 -13.67 -16.86 5.50
N VAL A 11 -14.62 -16.95 4.58
CA VAL A 11 -15.63 -18.04 4.51
C VAL A 11 -15.48 -18.93 3.28
N ALA A 12 -14.99 -18.41 2.17
CA ALA A 12 -14.92 -19.09 0.88
C ALA A 12 -13.53 -19.69 0.55
N ARG A 13 -12.79 -20.08 1.55
CA ARG A 13 -11.47 -20.70 1.39
C ARG A 13 -11.58 -22.14 0.90
N SER A 14 -10.69 -22.52 -0.06
CA SER A 14 -10.61 -23.91 -0.53
C SER A 14 -10.22 -24.87 0.60
N ARG A 15 -10.73 -26.10 0.50
CA ARG A 15 -10.53 -27.15 1.49
C ARG A 15 -9.04 -27.46 1.67
N GLY A 16 -8.52 -27.23 2.86
CA GLY A 16 -7.19 -27.69 3.26
C GLY A 16 -7.29 -29.01 4.00
N THR A 17 -6.27 -29.85 3.89
CA THR A 17 -6.18 -31.17 4.58
C THR A 17 -5.88 -31.06 6.08
N GLY A 18 -6.30 -29.96 6.75
CA GLY A 18 -6.05 -29.73 8.17
C GLY A 18 -7.14 -30.33 9.07
N MET A 19 -6.76 -31.23 9.98
CA MET A 19 -7.61 -31.77 11.03
C MET A 19 -7.81 -30.73 12.15
N GLY A 20 -8.96 -30.04 12.19
CA GLY A 20 -9.31 -29.13 13.28
C GLY A 20 -10.75 -28.65 13.21
N GLY A 21 -11.48 -28.70 14.32
CA GLY A 21 -12.94 -28.50 14.47
C GLY A 21 -13.50 -27.11 14.13
N GLY A 22 -12.68 -26.17 13.60
CA GLY A 22 -13.16 -24.87 13.07
C GLY A 22 -13.42 -24.87 11.56
N HIS A 23 -13.25 -26.02 10.88
CA HIS A 23 -13.47 -26.15 9.44
C HIS A 23 -14.95 -26.35 9.11
N ASP A 24 -15.69 -27.07 9.95
CA ASP A 24 -17.09 -27.44 9.69
C ASP A 24 -18.02 -26.23 9.61
N GLU A 25 -17.86 -25.24 10.49
CA GLU A 25 -18.72 -24.05 10.49
C GLU A 25 -18.47 -23.17 9.24
N ARG A 26 -17.20 -23.03 8.82
CA ARG A 26 -16.86 -22.26 7.62
C ARG A 26 -17.33 -22.95 6.35
N GLU A 27 -17.20 -24.27 6.28
CA GLU A 27 -17.69 -25.07 5.16
C GLU A 27 -19.22 -25.01 5.08
N GLN A 28 -19.90 -25.04 6.20
CA GLN A 28 -21.36 -24.90 6.27
C GLN A 28 -21.76 -23.48 5.79
N THR A 29 -21.07 -22.45 6.22
CA THR A 29 -21.33 -21.06 5.78
C THR A 29 -21.10 -20.91 4.29
N LEU A 30 -20.01 -21.46 3.75
CA LEU A 30 -19.75 -21.43 2.31
C LEU A 30 -20.85 -22.17 1.54
N ASN A 31 -21.22 -23.37 1.97
CA ASN A 31 -22.26 -24.16 1.32
C ASN A 31 -23.60 -23.42 1.34
N GLN A 32 -23.96 -22.78 2.45
CA GLN A 32 -25.16 -21.96 2.53
C GLN A 32 -25.11 -20.76 1.58
N LEU A 33 -23.98 -20.05 1.53
CA LEU A 33 -23.78 -18.96 0.59
C LEU A 33 -23.96 -19.41 -0.86
N LEU A 34 -23.41 -20.56 -1.23
CA LEU A 34 -23.55 -21.12 -2.56
C LEU A 34 -25.00 -21.48 -2.89
N VAL A 35 -25.75 -22.04 -1.93
CA VAL A 35 -27.17 -22.36 -2.09
C VAL A 35 -28.00 -21.10 -2.30
N GLU A 36 -27.76 -20.05 -1.50
CA GLU A 36 -28.47 -18.78 -1.65
C GLU A 36 -28.16 -18.12 -2.99
N MET A 37 -26.89 -18.16 -3.44
CA MET A 37 -26.52 -17.61 -4.75
C MET A 37 -27.16 -18.37 -5.92
N ASP A 38 -27.23 -19.69 -5.82
CA ASP A 38 -27.89 -20.54 -6.85
C ASP A 38 -29.42 -20.38 -6.82
N GLY A 39 -29.97 -19.94 -5.68
CA GLY A 39 -31.40 -19.68 -5.49
C GLY A 39 -31.88 -18.34 -6.05
N PHE A 40 -30.97 -17.39 -6.36
CA PHE A 40 -31.37 -16.12 -6.97
C PHE A 40 -31.86 -16.33 -8.42
N GLY A 41 -33.14 -16.16 -8.63
CA GLY A 41 -33.74 -16.23 -9.98
C GLY A 41 -33.16 -15.14 -10.89
N VAL A 42 -33.07 -15.44 -12.18
CA VAL A 42 -32.47 -14.58 -13.24
C VAL A 42 -33.03 -13.15 -13.29
N ASN A 43 -34.17 -12.87 -12.67
CA ASN A 43 -34.88 -11.59 -12.74
C ASN A 43 -35.12 -10.88 -11.40
N GLU A 44 -34.46 -11.27 -10.33
CA GLU A 44 -34.70 -10.66 -9.00
C GLU A 44 -34.02 -9.29 -8.80
N GLY A 45 -33.22 -8.84 -9.76
CA GLY A 45 -32.54 -7.53 -9.69
C GLY A 45 -31.54 -7.42 -8.53
N ILE A 46 -30.97 -8.56 -8.10
CA ILE A 46 -29.95 -8.63 -7.05
C ILE A 46 -28.58 -8.75 -7.71
N ILE A 47 -27.66 -7.87 -7.32
CA ILE A 47 -26.26 -7.93 -7.72
C ILE A 47 -25.42 -8.24 -6.48
N VAL A 48 -24.66 -9.33 -6.54
CA VAL A 48 -23.75 -9.70 -5.46
C VAL A 48 -22.32 -9.34 -5.89
N MET A 49 -21.62 -8.60 -5.05
CA MET A 49 -20.22 -8.24 -5.21
C MET A 49 -19.43 -8.74 -4.01
N ALA A 50 -18.25 -9.29 -4.24
CA ALA A 50 -17.34 -9.67 -3.16
C ALA A 50 -15.94 -9.12 -3.41
N ALA A 51 -15.20 -8.84 -2.34
CA ALA A 51 -13.80 -8.45 -2.40
C ALA A 51 -12.92 -9.42 -1.65
N THR A 52 -11.69 -9.62 -2.13
CA THR A 52 -10.65 -10.39 -1.46
C THR A 52 -9.27 -9.92 -1.88
N ASN A 53 -8.32 -9.98 -0.97
CA ASN A 53 -6.89 -9.81 -1.25
C ASN A 53 -6.21 -11.13 -1.64
N ARG A 54 -6.93 -12.27 -1.53
CA ARG A 54 -6.38 -13.61 -1.68
C ARG A 54 -7.25 -14.50 -2.58
N VAL A 55 -7.29 -14.16 -3.85
CA VAL A 55 -8.03 -14.95 -4.86
C VAL A 55 -7.46 -16.38 -5.01
N ASP A 56 -6.17 -16.57 -4.67
CA ASP A 56 -5.45 -17.84 -4.75
C ASP A 56 -6.02 -18.93 -3.83
N ILE A 57 -6.62 -18.54 -2.71
CA ILE A 57 -7.15 -19.48 -1.71
C ILE A 57 -8.66 -19.71 -1.81
N LEU A 58 -9.35 -19.00 -2.70
CA LEU A 58 -10.79 -19.15 -2.86
C LEU A 58 -11.16 -20.55 -3.39
N ASP A 59 -12.26 -21.10 -2.89
CA ASP A 59 -12.84 -22.31 -3.43
C ASP A 59 -13.33 -22.09 -4.87
N ARG A 60 -12.97 -23.02 -5.77
CA ARG A 60 -13.32 -22.92 -7.18
C ARG A 60 -14.84 -22.92 -7.42
N ALA A 61 -15.61 -23.48 -6.49
CA ALA A 61 -17.07 -23.53 -6.59
C ALA A 61 -17.70 -22.14 -6.60
N ILE A 62 -17.13 -21.17 -5.85
CA ILE A 62 -17.64 -19.80 -5.78
C ILE A 62 -17.37 -19.00 -7.08
N LEU A 63 -16.35 -19.41 -7.83
CA LEU A 63 -15.92 -18.74 -9.07
C LEU A 63 -16.56 -19.33 -10.33
N ARG A 64 -17.54 -20.25 -10.18
CA ARG A 64 -18.26 -20.85 -11.33
C ARG A 64 -19.24 -19.85 -11.94
N PRO A 65 -19.53 -19.99 -13.25
CA PRO A 65 -20.58 -19.22 -13.91
C PRO A 65 -21.92 -19.31 -13.17
N GLY A 66 -22.66 -18.21 -13.09
CA GLY A 66 -23.89 -18.08 -12.31
C GLY A 66 -23.67 -17.65 -10.86
N ARG A 67 -22.42 -17.55 -10.40
CA ARG A 67 -22.03 -17.05 -9.07
C ARG A 67 -21.16 -15.81 -9.24
N PHE A 68 -19.87 -15.85 -8.83
CA PHE A 68 -18.93 -14.74 -9.15
C PHE A 68 -18.26 -14.99 -10.51
N ASP A 69 -18.98 -14.74 -11.56
CA ASP A 69 -18.54 -14.96 -12.94
C ASP A 69 -17.67 -13.82 -13.50
N ARG A 70 -17.77 -12.62 -12.93
CA ARG A 70 -16.95 -11.46 -13.31
C ARG A 70 -15.87 -11.21 -12.26
N LYS A 71 -14.63 -11.18 -12.73
CA LYS A 71 -13.46 -10.84 -11.91
C LYS A 71 -12.93 -9.48 -12.33
N VAL A 72 -12.83 -8.57 -11.39
CA VAL A 72 -12.25 -7.24 -11.56
C VAL A 72 -11.00 -7.15 -10.71
N VAL A 73 -9.85 -6.97 -11.35
CA VAL A 73 -8.59 -6.77 -10.64
C VAL A 73 -8.44 -5.28 -10.35
N VAL A 74 -8.32 -4.93 -9.07
CA VAL A 74 -7.97 -3.58 -8.63
C VAL A 74 -6.47 -3.50 -8.51
N SER A 75 -5.81 -2.92 -9.50
CA SER A 75 -4.37 -2.71 -9.52
C SER A 75 -3.94 -1.47 -8.73
N TYR A 76 -2.62 -1.32 -8.53
CA TYR A 76 -2.07 -0.10 -7.96
C TYR A 76 -2.52 1.13 -8.79
N PRO A 77 -2.83 2.26 -8.12
CA PRO A 77 -3.27 3.46 -8.82
C PRO A 77 -2.13 4.05 -9.66
N ASP A 78 -2.48 4.53 -10.84
CA ASP A 78 -1.58 5.34 -11.68
C ASP A 78 -1.37 6.74 -11.04
N VAL A 79 -0.56 7.56 -11.68
CA VAL A 79 -0.24 8.93 -11.20
C VAL A 79 -1.51 9.77 -10.98
N ASN A 80 -2.49 9.68 -11.87
CA ASN A 80 -3.74 10.44 -11.75
C ASN A 80 -4.62 9.89 -10.63
N GLY A 81 -4.69 8.57 -10.51
CA GLY A 81 -5.36 7.88 -9.41
C GLY A 81 -4.77 8.25 -8.05
N ARG A 82 -3.43 8.26 -7.92
CA ARG A 82 -2.77 8.68 -6.68
C ARG A 82 -3.05 10.14 -6.34
N GLU A 83 -3.03 11.04 -7.33
CA GLU A 83 -3.39 12.44 -7.10
C GLU A 83 -4.84 12.56 -6.61
N ALA A 84 -5.78 11.83 -7.22
CA ALA A 84 -7.19 11.83 -6.79
C ALA A 84 -7.35 11.30 -5.36
N ILE A 85 -6.66 10.22 -4.99
CA ILE A 85 -6.65 9.66 -3.64
C ILE A 85 -6.06 10.67 -2.64
N LEU A 86 -4.91 11.27 -2.96
CA LEU A 86 -4.30 12.32 -2.12
C LEU A 86 -5.25 13.48 -1.89
N ARG A 87 -6.00 13.93 -2.91
CA ARG A 87 -7.02 14.99 -2.77
C ARG A 87 -8.12 14.61 -1.78
N VAL A 88 -8.55 13.33 -1.78
CA VAL A 88 -9.56 12.84 -0.83
C VAL A 88 -9.03 12.90 0.61
N HIS A 89 -7.83 12.37 0.86
CA HIS A 89 -7.25 12.33 2.21
C HIS A 89 -6.74 13.70 2.70
N ALA A 90 -6.47 14.63 1.79
CA ALA A 90 -6.08 16.00 2.10
C ALA A 90 -7.23 16.90 2.58
N ARG A 91 -8.48 16.57 2.27
CA ARG A 91 -9.65 17.44 2.55
C ARG A 91 -9.79 17.92 3.99
N LYS A 92 -9.35 17.13 4.95
CA LYS A 92 -9.46 17.41 6.39
C LYS A 92 -8.12 17.78 7.02
N LYS A 93 -7.09 18.05 6.22
CA LYS A 93 -5.75 18.35 6.70
C LYS A 93 -5.35 19.76 6.27
N PRO A 94 -4.76 20.58 7.15
CA PRO A 94 -4.29 21.91 6.80
C PRO A 94 -2.99 21.77 5.98
N LEU A 95 -3.09 21.96 4.68
CA LEU A 95 -1.94 21.98 3.79
C LEU A 95 -1.46 23.41 3.57
N ALA A 96 -0.17 23.62 3.56
CA ALA A 96 0.46 24.90 3.20
C ALA A 96 0.39 25.14 1.68
N PRO A 97 0.51 26.39 1.22
CA PRO A 97 0.40 26.74 -0.21
C PRO A 97 1.48 26.13 -1.10
N ASP A 98 2.61 25.71 -0.53
CA ASP A 98 3.74 25.07 -1.24
C ASP A 98 3.46 23.60 -1.59
N VAL A 99 2.41 23.00 -1.00
CA VAL A 99 2.10 21.58 -1.19
C VAL A 99 1.48 21.35 -2.56
N ASN A 100 2.16 20.57 -3.39
CA ASN A 100 1.68 20.17 -4.71
C ASN A 100 1.38 18.67 -4.75
N LEU A 101 0.08 18.31 -4.70
CA LEU A 101 -0.37 16.91 -4.69
C LEU A 101 0.02 16.14 -5.95
N LYS A 102 0.12 16.81 -7.10
CA LYS A 102 0.56 16.20 -8.35
C LYS A 102 2.03 15.78 -8.29
N THR A 103 2.88 16.61 -7.69
CA THR A 103 4.28 16.28 -7.46
C THR A 103 4.40 15.09 -6.51
N ILE A 104 3.62 15.07 -5.42
CA ILE A 104 3.60 13.94 -4.48
C ILE A 104 3.16 12.66 -5.19
N ALA A 105 2.11 12.73 -6.03
CA ALA A 105 1.64 11.57 -6.79
C ALA A 105 2.70 10.99 -7.74
N LYS A 106 3.58 11.82 -8.30
CA LYS A 106 4.70 11.35 -9.13
C LYS A 106 5.76 10.62 -8.30
N THR A 107 6.10 11.14 -7.12
CA THR A 107 7.17 10.59 -6.26
C THR A 107 6.72 9.37 -5.44
N THR A 108 5.45 9.01 -5.46
CA THR A 108 4.87 7.89 -4.72
C THR A 108 4.48 6.72 -5.61
N ALA A 109 5.30 6.40 -6.62
CA ALA A 109 5.08 5.25 -7.48
C ALA A 109 4.98 3.96 -6.64
N GLY A 110 4.01 3.09 -6.94
CA GLY A 110 3.79 1.84 -6.20
C GLY A 110 3.01 1.97 -4.88
N PHE A 111 2.64 3.20 -4.46
CA PHE A 111 1.82 3.37 -3.25
C PHE A 111 0.36 2.98 -3.49
N THR A 112 -0.21 2.30 -2.51
CA THR A 112 -1.64 2.03 -2.41
C THR A 112 -2.40 3.25 -1.87
N GLY A 113 -3.73 3.18 -1.86
CA GLY A 113 -4.56 4.20 -1.21
C GLY A 113 -4.26 4.33 0.29
N ALA A 114 -4.02 3.20 0.97
CA ALA A 114 -3.66 3.17 2.38
C ALA A 114 -2.27 3.80 2.65
N ASP A 115 -1.29 3.54 1.77
CA ASP A 115 0.03 4.15 1.89
C ASP A 115 -0.03 5.67 1.73
N LEU A 116 -0.84 6.18 0.79
CA LEU A 116 -1.04 7.61 0.55
C LEU A 116 -1.76 8.28 1.72
N GLU A 117 -2.74 7.61 2.33
CA GLU A 117 -3.37 8.08 3.56
C GLU A 117 -2.38 8.15 4.71
N ASN A 118 -1.61 7.07 4.92
CA ASN A 118 -0.57 7.00 5.94
C ASN A 118 0.50 8.08 5.75
N LEU A 119 0.93 8.32 4.50
CA LEU A 119 1.87 9.39 4.16
C LEU A 119 1.39 10.75 4.67
N LEU A 120 0.15 11.12 4.36
CA LEU A 120 -0.42 12.40 4.82
C LEU A 120 -0.66 12.45 6.33
N ASN A 121 -0.92 11.32 6.98
CA ASN A 121 -1.03 11.23 8.43
C ASN A 121 0.34 11.41 9.09
N GLU A 122 1.38 10.74 8.60
CA GLU A 122 2.75 10.92 9.09
C GLU A 122 3.26 12.35 8.90
N ALA A 123 2.98 12.96 7.74
CA ALA A 123 3.32 14.37 7.50
C ALA A 123 2.61 15.31 8.49
N ALA A 124 1.34 15.04 8.82
CA ALA A 124 0.61 15.81 9.82
C ALA A 124 1.24 15.65 11.23
N LEU A 125 1.63 14.44 11.61
CA LEU A 125 2.33 14.19 12.88
C LEU A 125 3.70 14.90 12.94
N LEU A 126 4.44 14.92 11.83
CA LEU A 126 5.71 15.66 11.74
C LEU A 126 5.51 17.17 11.87
N ALA A 127 4.49 17.73 11.20
CA ALA A 127 4.13 19.14 11.32
C ALA A 127 3.77 19.49 12.77
N ALA A 128 2.95 18.65 13.42
CA ALA A 128 2.57 18.86 14.83
C ALA A 128 3.77 18.80 15.78
N ARG A 129 4.72 17.87 15.57
CA ARG A 129 5.96 17.78 16.37
C ARG A 129 6.86 19.01 16.21
N LYS A 130 6.75 19.72 15.09
CA LYS A 130 7.50 20.95 14.80
C LYS A 130 6.68 22.21 15.11
N ASP A 131 5.56 22.07 15.83
CA ASP A 131 4.64 23.15 16.17
C ASP A 131 4.14 23.98 14.97
N LYS A 132 4.08 23.35 13.77
CA LYS A 132 3.57 23.97 12.56
C LYS A 132 2.05 23.88 12.48
N LYS A 133 1.41 24.94 12.02
CA LYS A 133 -0.06 25.02 11.84
C LYS A 133 -0.57 24.36 10.57
N ALA A 134 0.33 24.09 9.62
CA ALA A 134 0.02 23.46 8.35
C ALA A 134 1.16 22.54 7.92
N ILE A 135 0.82 21.52 7.12
CA ILE A 135 1.76 20.57 6.54
C ILE A 135 2.43 21.22 5.34
N THR A 136 3.75 21.33 5.33
CA THR A 136 4.53 21.83 4.19
C THR A 136 5.06 20.69 3.34
N MET A 137 5.63 21.01 2.17
CA MET A 137 6.26 20.01 1.30
C MET A 137 7.41 19.27 1.99
N ASP A 138 8.11 19.92 2.93
CA ASP A 138 9.22 19.32 3.67
C ASP A 138 8.75 18.18 4.58
N GLU A 139 7.64 18.36 5.32
CA GLU A 139 7.08 17.28 6.14
C GLU A 139 6.60 16.12 5.27
N ILE A 140 6.09 16.39 4.08
CA ILE A 140 5.66 15.33 3.16
C ILE A 140 6.87 14.55 2.63
N LYS A 141 7.96 15.21 2.27
CA LYS A 141 9.21 14.54 1.87
C LYS A 141 9.76 13.67 2.99
N GLU A 142 9.88 14.22 4.19
CA GLU A 142 10.33 13.48 5.38
C GLU A 142 9.42 12.27 5.69
N ALA A 143 8.11 12.45 5.58
CA ALA A 143 7.14 11.37 5.74
C ALA A 143 7.26 10.31 4.65
N THR A 144 7.54 10.68 3.40
CA THR A 144 7.75 9.74 2.29
C THR A 144 8.91 8.82 2.59
N VAL A 145 10.05 9.38 2.98
CA VAL A 145 11.22 8.58 3.39
C VAL A 145 10.87 7.64 4.54
N LYS A 146 10.17 8.14 5.56
CA LYS A 146 9.75 7.35 6.71
C LYS A 146 8.81 6.20 6.35
N VAL A 147 7.89 6.39 5.41
CA VAL A 147 6.94 5.36 4.96
C VAL A 147 7.65 4.30 4.12
N VAL A 148 8.57 4.71 3.22
CA VAL A 148 9.29 3.80 2.31
C VAL A 148 10.39 3.02 3.04
N VAL A 149 11.23 3.71 3.78
CA VAL A 149 12.47 3.14 4.36
C VAL A 149 12.28 2.76 5.83
N GLY A 150 11.29 3.35 6.49
CA GLY A 150 11.03 3.21 7.92
C GLY A 150 11.58 4.38 8.74
N ALA A 151 11.34 4.34 10.06
CA ALA A 151 11.78 5.41 10.95
C ALA A 151 13.30 5.39 11.14
N GLU A 152 13.92 6.58 11.16
CA GLU A 152 15.34 6.73 11.50
C GLU A 152 15.65 6.19 12.90
N LYS A 153 16.72 5.43 13.01
CA LYS A 153 17.23 4.92 14.30
C LYS A 153 18.22 5.90 14.91
N LYS A 154 17.74 7.05 15.39
CA LYS A 154 18.57 8.12 15.97
C LYS A 154 19.37 7.69 17.21
N SER A 155 18.96 6.61 17.89
CA SER A 155 19.66 6.06 19.04
C SER A 155 20.79 5.11 18.71
N ARG A 156 20.94 4.69 17.44
CA ARG A 156 22.04 3.80 17.03
C ARG A 156 23.30 4.62 16.76
N VAL A 157 24.27 4.48 17.64
CA VAL A 157 25.62 5.05 17.42
C VAL A 157 26.39 4.13 16.47
N MET A 158 26.66 4.62 15.27
CA MET A 158 27.53 3.92 14.31
C MET A 158 28.99 4.25 14.58
N SER A 159 29.85 3.24 14.52
CA SER A 159 31.31 3.45 14.53
C SER A 159 31.77 4.17 13.24
N GLU A 160 32.89 4.86 13.30
CA GLU A 160 33.46 5.53 12.12
C GLU A 160 33.77 4.55 10.97
N LYS A 161 34.11 3.30 11.30
CA LYS A 161 34.32 2.24 10.31
C LYS A 161 33.01 1.85 9.62
N GLU A 162 31.90 1.70 10.37
CA GLU A 162 30.58 1.40 9.82
C GLU A 162 30.07 2.55 8.95
N LYS A 163 30.20 3.81 9.41
CA LYS A 163 29.82 4.98 8.62
C LYS A 163 30.54 5.01 7.28
N LYS A 164 31.86 4.77 7.30
CA LYS A 164 32.67 4.75 6.09
C LYS A 164 32.27 3.63 5.15
N LEU A 165 32.01 2.43 5.67
CA LEU A 165 31.57 1.28 4.87
C LEU A 165 30.21 1.55 4.24
N THR A 166 29.24 2.05 4.99
CA THR A 166 27.92 2.42 4.50
C THR A 166 28.00 3.52 3.44
N ALA A 167 28.83 4.56 3.68
CA ALA A 167 29.00 5.64 2.73
C ALA A 167 29.54 5.15 1.38
N TYR A 168 30.52 4.25 1.37
CA TYR A 168 31.03 3.65 0.13
C TYR A 168 29.97 2.76 -0.55
N HIS A 169 29.18 2.04 0.22
CA HIS A 169 28.12 1.19 -0.32
C HIS A 169 27.04 2.01 -1.04
N GLU A 170 26.52 3.05 -0.35
CA GLU A 170 25.50 3.93 -0.92
C GLU A 170 26.03 4.78 -2.09
N ALA A 171 27.28 5.24 -2.00
CA ALA A 171 27.92 5.93 -3.13
C ALA A 171 28.07 5.00 -4.34
N GLY A 172 28.33 3.72 -4.15
CA GLY A 172 28.35 2.73 -5.22
C GLY A 172 27.01 2.62 -5.92
N HIS A 173 25.92 2.53 -5.17
CA HIS A 173 24.56 2.57 -5.73
C HIS A 173 24.30 3.86 -6.50
N ALA A 174 24.62 5.01 -5.93
CA ALA A 174 24.42 6.31 -6.57
C ALA A 174 25.15 6.44 -7.91
N ILE A 175 26.40 5.96 -8.00
CA ILE A 175 27.17 5.94 -9.24
C ILE A 175 26.50 5.06 -10.29
N LEU A 176 25.97 3.91 -9.89
CA LEU A 176 25.27 3.00 -10.82
C LEU A 176 23.99 3.64 -11.33
N PHE A 177 23.20 4.29 -10.47
CA PHE A 177 22.01 5.04 -10.89
C PHE A 177 22.36 6.17 -11.87
N ASP A 178 23.48 6.88 -11.66
CA ASP A 178 23.92 7.97 -12.55
C ASP A 178 24.45 7.48 -13.92
N LYS A 179 25.03 6.28 -13.96
CA LYS A 179 25.68 5.76 -15.17
C LYS A 179 24.79 4.86 -16.02
N LEU A 180 23.73 4.32 -15.48
CA LEU A 180 22.83 3.42 -16.19
C LEU A 180 21.61 4.21 -16.72
N GLU A 181 21.50 4.32 -18.03
CA GLU A 181 20.39 5.03 -18.71
C GLU A 181 18.98 4.46 -18.39
N THR A 182 18.94 3.22 -17.90
CA THR A 182 17.70 2.54 -17.53
C THR A 182 17.24 2.84 -16.10
N GLN A 183 18.01 3.61 -15.35
CA GLN A 183 17.72 3.93 -13.96
C GLN A 183 17.23 5.38 -13.82
N ASP A 184 16.34 5.58 -12.84
CA ASP A 184 15.90 6.92 -12.47
C ASP A 184 17.01 7.67 -11.73
N PRO A 185 17.07 9.02 -11.83
CA PRO A 185 18.09 9.82 -11.16
C PRO A 185 18.01 9.70 -9.64
N VAL A 186 19.16 9.75 -8.99
CA VAL A 186 19.24 9.71 -7.52
C VAL A 186 18.61 10.99 -6.93
N HIS A 187 17.68 10.80 -6.02
CA HIS A 187 17.03 11.88 -5.28
C HIS A 187 17.69 12.14 -3.93
N GLU A 188 18.00 11.08 -3.21
CA GLU A 188 18.56 11.19 -1.86
C GLU A 188 19.49 10.02 -1.54
N ILE A 189 20.55 10.32 -0.81
CA ILE A 189 21.48 9.33 -0.26
C ILE A 189 21.60 9.59 1.25
N SER A 190 21.44 8.57 2.07
CA SER A 190 21.61 8.68 3.50
C SER A 190 22.45 7.53 4.05
N ILE A 191 23.35 7.86 4.97
CA ILE A 191 24.11 6.87 5.76
C ILE A 191 23.52 6.70 7.18
N ILE A 192 22.39 7.35 7.45
CA ILE A 192 21.70 7.23 8.74
C ILE A 192 20.89 5.92 8.72
N PRO A 193 21.08 5.04 9.72
CA PRO A 193 20.31 3.81 9.80
C PRO A 193 18.80 4.08 9.92
N THR A 194 18.03 3.49 9.02
CA THR A 194 16.60 3.72 8.91
C THR A 194 15.87 2.39 8.74
N GLY A 195 14.86 2.10 9.55
CA GLY A 195 14.17 0.82 9.51
C GLY A 195 15.11 -0.37 9.70
N MET A 196 15.22 -1.25 8.71
CA MET A 196 16.16 -2.39 8.69
C MET A 196 17.45 -2.09 7.92
N ALA A 197 17.55 -0.94 7.25
CA ALA A 197 18.70 -0.55 6.44
C ALA A 197 19.76 0.19 7.24
N GLY A 198 21.04 0.01 6.89
CA GLY A 198 22.17 0.73 7.45
C GLY A 198 22.34 2.14 6.87
N GLY A 199 21.85 2.34 5.67
CA GLY A 199 21.76 3.55 4.87
C GLY A 199 20.81 3.28 3.71
N TYR A 200 20.62 4.26 2.82
CA TYR A 200 19.82 4.08 1.60
C TYR A 200 20.22 5.05 0.50
N THR A 201 20.01 4.62 -0.74
CA THR A 201 20.06 5.45 -1.94
C THR A 201 18.69 5.38 -2.60
N MET A 202 18.00 6.51 -2.70
CA MET A 202 16.63 6.57 -3.21
C MET A 202 16.60 7.27 -4.56
N PRO A 203 16.14 6.58 -5.63
CA PRO A 203 15.89 7.23 -6.91
C PRO A 203 14.59 8.03 -6.88
N LEU A 204 14.46 9.00 -7.76
CA LEU A 204 13.23 9.74 -8.02
C LEU A 204 12.66 9.22 -9.35
N PRO A 205 11.53 8.47 -9.34
CA PRO A 205 10.88 8.03 -10.57
C PRO A 205 10.49 9.24 -11.44
N SER A 206 10.88 9.20 -12.71
CA SER A 206 10.63 10.26 -13.70
C SER A 206 9.16 10.31 -14.19
#